data_e5e1a936e795682ba91a4bcb82f55c6e
#
_entry.id   e5e1a936e795682ba91a4bcb82f55c6e
#
_cell.length_a   1.000
_cell.length_b   1.000
_cell.length_c   1.000
_cell.angle_alpha   90.00
_cell.angle_beta   90.00
_cell.angle_gamma   90.00
#
_symmetry.space_group_name_H-M   'P 1'
#
loop_
_entity.id
_entity.type
_entity.pdbx_description
1 polymer ?
#
loop_
_entity_poly.entity_id
_entity_poly.type
_entity_poly.pdbx_seq_one_letter_code
_entity_poly.pdbx_strand_id
1 'polypeptide(L)'
;VYALVGKPQTQQPAEVMAGAVMDTIFEGLLHNNISAPLLSIYNRCVSSHAMDEKMADYIRGFALPKDAAPLAAHPDHPFKALDENLMRRMSHAIENEEFMANYVHFIEARTHSKLASGYKATWLADIKTVVEYQNENLYLVSSLDAFAEYYRDHFAPLDTAIRHLYATWLHEEEVLRPFQFLYEQQEKELLDKWFALTADYQPTQRNLLREKFSGNGRIAILVCDGLRLEMAESIYQHANSKKKNDYAFAMLPSVTENGMSALFGCDGVEKKEKKRY
;
A
#
# COMPACT_ATOMS: atom_id res chain seq x y z
N VAL A 1 -22.97 -33.37 4.86
CA VAL A 1 -23.36 -32.57 3.69
C VAL A 1 -24.81 -32.12 3.78
N TYR A 2 -25.79 -33.01 3.93
CA TYR A 2 -27.22 -32.62 4.03
C TYR A 2 -27.49 -31.53 5.09
N ALA A 3 -26.94 -31.71 6.30
CA ALA A 3 -27.07 -30.73 7.38
C ALA A 3 -26.42 -29.37 7.09
N LEU A 4 -25.44 -29.34 6.19
CA LEU A 4 -24.70 -28.10 5.82
C LEU A 4 -25.34 -27.39 4.62
N VAL A 5 -25.91 -28.13 3.68
CA VAL A 5 -26.42 -27.59 2.40
C VAL A 5 -27.95 -27.49 2.39
N GLY A 6 -28.62 -28.06 3.36
CA GLY A 6 -30.10 -28.04 3.49
C GLY A 6 -30.87 -28.82 2.41
N LYS A 7 -30.17 -29.60 1.57
CA LYS A 7 -30.76 -30.36 0.46
C LYS A 7 -30.46 -31.85 0.60
N PRO A 8 -31.41 -32.78 0.35
CA PRO A 8 -31.12 -34.18 0.34
C PRO A 8 -30.13 -34.52 -0.77
N GLN A 9 -28.98 -35.05 -0.38
CA GLN A 9 -27.94 -35.54 -1.29
C GLN A 9 -28.10 -37.07 -1.36
N THR A 10 -28.63 -37.57 -2.46
CA THR A 10 -28.55 -38.97 -2.80
C THR A 10 -27.14 -39.34 -3.23
N GLN A 11 -26.71 -40.57 -3.04
CA GLN A 11 -25.36 -41.11 -3.31
C GLN A 11 -24.64 -40.46 -4.53
N GLN A 12 -24.02 -39.33 -4.30
CA GLN A 12 -23.23 -38.61 -5.32
C GLN A 12 -21.73 -38.77 -5.02
N PRO A 13 -20.87 -38.69 -6.02
CA PRO A 13 -19.43 -38.68 -5.83
C PRO A 13 -19.00 -37.59 -4.83
N ALA A 14 -17.96 -37.87 -4.04
CA ALA A 14 -17.48 -36.97 -3.00
C ALA A 14 -17.12 -35.58 -3.54
N GLU A 15 -16.62 -35.49 -4.77
CA GLU A 15 -16.28 -34.25 -5.44
C GLU A 15 -17.49 -33.35 -5.73
N VAL A 16 -18.60 -33.96 -6.16
CA VAL A 16 -19.87 -33.24 -6.40
C VAL A 16 -20.44 -32.71 -5.08
N MET A 17 -20.35 -33.51 -4.03
CA MET A 17 -20.78 -33.08 -2.69
C MET A 17 -19.89 -31.97 -2.13
N ALA A 18 -18.59 -32.02 -2.37
CA ALA A 18 -17.65 -30.99 -1.97
C ALA A 18 -17.94 -29.68 -2.74
N GLY A 19 -18.19 -29.75 -4.04
CA GLY A 19 -18.62 -28.62 -4.85
C GLY A 19 -19.86 -27.93 -4.31
N ALA A 20 -20.92 -28.71 -4.01
CA ALA A 20 -22.16 -28.16 -3.44
C ALA A 20 -21.96 -27.47 -2.07
N VAL A 21 -21.03 -27.96 -1.25
CA VAL A 21 -20.65 -27.30 0.01
C VAL A 21 -19.92 -25.98 -0.28
N MET A 22 -18.99 -25.97 -1.24
CA MET A 22 -18.27 -24.75 -1.62
C MET A 22 -19.20 -23.69 -2.21
N ASP A 23 -20.14 -24.08 -3.07
CA ASP A 23 -21.15 -23.16 -3.60
C ASP A 23 -21.99 -22.53 -2.47
N THR A 24 -22.40 -23.34 -1.49
CA THR A 24 -23.14 -22.81 -0.33
C THR A 24 -22.29 -21.86 0.52
N ILE A 25 -21.00 -22.14 0.66
CA ILE A 25 -20.05 -21.26 1.35
C ILE A 25 -19.92 -19.93 0.59
N PHE A 26 -19.73 -19.99 -0.73
CA PHE A 26 -19.56 -18.80 -1.55
C PHE A 26 -20.81 -17.93 -1.59
N GLU A 27 -21.99 -18.51 -1.70
CA GLU A 27 -23.26 -17.80 -1.57
C GLU A 27 -23.39 -17.13 -0.19
N GLY A 28 -23.03 -17.86 0.87
CA GLY A 28 -23.04 -17.33 2.24
C GLY A 28 -22.06 -16.18 2.45
N LEU A 29 -20.88 -16.24 1.82
CA LEU A 29 -19.88 -15.16 1.85
C LEU A 29 -20.35 -13.95 1.02
N LEU A 30 -20.96 -14.19 -0.14
CA LEU A 30 -21.44 -13.12 -1.03
C LEU A 30 -22.52 -12.27 -0.37
N HIS A 31 -23.39 -12.89 0.41
CA HIS A 31 -24.51 -12.22 1.09
C HIS A 31 -24.28 -11.96 2.57
N ASN A 32 -23.06 -12.19 3.08
CA ASN A 32 -22.68 -12.03 4.49
C ASN A 32 -23.64 -12.76 5.48
N ASN A 33 -24.11 -13.92 5.08
CA ASN A 33 -25.05 -14.75 5.87
C ASN A 33 -24.54 -16.19 6.09
N ILE A 34 -23.23 -16.40 5.93
CA ILE A 34 -22.58 -17.69 6.13
C ILE A 34 -22.73 -18.17 7.59
N SER A 35 -23.08 -19.44 7.77
CA SER A 35 -23.15 -20.03 9.10
C SER A 35 -21.76 -20.28 9.69
N ALA A 36 -21.62 -20.19 11.02
CA ALA A 36 -20.35 -20.40 11.70
C ALA A 36 -19.66 -21.76 11.38
N PRO A 37 -20.36 -22.89 11.24
CA PRO A 37 -19.76 -24.15 10.83
C PRO A 37 -19.18 -24.10 9.42
N LEU A 38 -19.88 -23.47 8.47
CA LEU A 38 -19.41 -23.33 7.08
C LEU A 38 -18.20 -22.37 6.99
N LEU A 39 -18.23 -21.27 7.73
CA LEU A 39 -17.10 -20.35 7.82
C LEU A 39 -15.87 -21.03 8.43
N SER A 40 -16.04 -21.89 9.44
CA SER A 40 -14.95 -22.68 10.03
C SER A 40 -14.35 -23.67 9.02
N ILE A 41 -15.17 -24.31 8.20
CA ILE A 41 -14.70 -25.22 7.12
C ILE A 41 -13.90 -24.40 6.11
N TYR A 42 -14.46 -23.28 5.64
CA TYR A 42 -13.83 -22.40 4.68
C TYR A 42 -12.44 -21.91 5.16
N ASN A 43 -12.37 -21.39 6.37
CA ASN A 43 -11.12 -20.89 6.96
C ASN A 43 -10.05 -21.98 7.07
N ARG A 44 -10.43 -23.23 7.37
CA ARG A 44 -9.49 -24.38 7.37
C ARG A 44 -8.99 -24.71 5.96
N CYS A 45 -9.87 -24.67 4.96
CA CYS A 45 -9.49 -24.90 3.57
C CYS A 45 -8.47 -23.85 3.09
N VAL A 46 -8.75 -22.57 3.36
CA VAL A 46 -7.87 -21.44 2.99
C VAL A 46 -6.51 -21.51 3.71
N SER A 47 -6.49 -21.92 4.98
CA SER A 47 -5.26 -21.98 5.79
C SER A 47 -4.38 -23.21 5.48
N SER A 48 -4.91 -24.21 4.80
CA SER A 48 -4.22 -25.51 4.66
C SER A 48 -3.19 -25.58 3.55
N HIS A 49 -3.12 -24.58 2.65
CA HIS A 49 -2.33 -24.53 1.41
C HIS A 49 -2.44 -25.80 0.52
N ALA A 50 -2.80 -26.94 1.10
CA ALA A 50 -3.02 -28.19 0.37
C ALA A 50 -4.24 -28.14 -0.57
N MET A 51 -5.08 -27.12 -0.44
CA MET A 51 -6.30 -26.93 -1.21
C MET A 51 -6.23 -25.77 -2.19
N ASP A 52 -5.08 -25.08 -2.30
CA ASP A 52 -4.96 -23.82 -3.06
C ASP A 52 -5.40 -23.96 -4.53
N GLU A 53 -4.96 -24.99 -5.23
CA GLU A 53 -5.37 -25.24 -6.62
C GLU A 53 -6.87 -25.54 -6.73
N LYS A 54 -7.39 -26.42 -5.88
CA LYS A 54 -8.82 -26.76 -5.88
C LYS A 54 -9.69 -25.58 -5.46
N MET A 55 -9.23 -24.76 -4.52
CA MET A 55 -9.90 -23.53 -4.12
C MET A 55 -9.98 -22.55 -5.30
N ALA A 56 -8.89 -22.39 -6.03
CA ALA A 56 -8.86 -21.57 -7.24
C ALA A 56 -9.84 -22.09 -8.32
N ASP A 57 -9.97 -23.41 -8.47
CA ASP A 57 -10.94 -24.01 -9.38
C ASP A 57 -12.39 -23.74 -8.95
N TYR A 58 -12.70 -23.89 -7.67
CA TYR A 58 -14.02 -23.56 -7.14
C TYR A 58 -14.35 -22.09 -7.31
N ILE A 59 -13.41 -21.17 -7.04
CA ILE A 59 -13.61 -19.73 -7.23
C ILE A 59 -13.87 -19.41 -8.71
N ARG A 60 -13.11 -20.00 -9.65
CA ARG A 60 -13.32 -19.80 -11.08
C ARG A 60 -14.63 -20.36 -11.58
N GLY A 61 -15.08 -21.48 -11.01
CA GLY A 61 -16.33 -22.14 -11.38
C GLY A 61 -17.58 -21.48 -10.79
N PHE A 62 -17.43 -20.64 -9.77
CA PHE A 62 -18.54 -19.97 -9.14
C PHE A 62 -19.08 -18.82 -10.00
N ALA A 63 -20.38 -18.84 -10.28
CA ALA A 63 -21.05 -17.83 -11.09
C ALA A 63 -21.29 -16.56 -10.26
N LEU A 64 -20.29 -15.69 -10.14
CA LEU A 64 -20.44 -14.41 -9.43
C LEU A 64 -21.45 -13.51 -10.17
N PRO A 65 -22.54 -13.04 -9.52
CA PRO A 65 -23.47 -12.10 -10.12
C PRO A 65 -22.78 -10.80 -10.53
N LYS A 66 -23.14 -10.27 -11.70
CA LYS A 66 -22.56 -9.02 -12.22
C LYS A 66 -22.88 -7.79 -11.37
N ASP A 67 -24.02 -7.83 -10.69
CA ASP A 67 -24.55 -6.78 -9.83
C ASP A 67 -24.24 -7.01 -8.35
N ALA A 68 -23.39 -7.99 -8.03
CA ALA A 68 -22.97 -8.26 -6.67
C ALA A 68 -22.46 -7.00 -5.97
N ALA A 69 -22.99 -6.76 -4.76
CA ALA A 69 -22.69 -5.56 -3.99
C ALA A 69 -21.46 -5.79 -3.10
N PRO A 70 -20.32 -5.13 -3.33
CA PRO A 70 -19.10 -5.38 -2.59
C PRO A 70 -19.25 -5.19 -1.07
N LEU A 71 -19.92 -4.11 -0.66
CA LEU A 71 -20.13 -3.77 0.75
C LEU A 71 -21.10 -4.70 1.48
N ALA A 72 -21.90 -5.48 0.76
CA ALA A 72 -22.81 -6.45 1.34
C ALA A 72 -22.15 -7.81 1.57
N ALA A 73 -20.96 -8.04 1.03
CA ALA A 73 -20.26 -9.30 1.13
C ALA A 73 -19.53 -9.44 2.49
N HIS A 74 -19.30 -10.69 2.90
CA HIS A 74 -18.44 -10.98 4.05
C HIS A 74 -16.98 -10.57 3.74
N PRO A 75 -16.23 -9.93 4.65
CA PRO A 75 -14.85 -9.53 4.40
C PRO A 75 -13.89 -10.64 3.98
N ASP A 76 -14.21 -11.90 4.32
CA ASP A 76 -13.39 -13.06 3.94
C ASP A 76 -13.75 -13.65 2.57
N HIS A 77 -14.54 -13.00 1.73
CA HIS A 77 -14.85 -13.50 0.39
C HIS A 77 -13.60 -13.65 -0.48
N PRO A 78 -13.52 -14.64 -1.41
CA PRO A 78 -12.33 -14.86 -2.23
C PRO A 78 -12.36 -14.17 -3.60
N PHE A 79 -13.37 -13.34 -3.90
CA PHE A 79 -13.65 -12.85 -5.24
C PHE A 79 -12.89 -11.56 -5.55
N LYS A 80 -11.82 -11.63 -6.36
CA LYS A 80 -11.08 -10.46 -6.85
C LYS A 80 -11.95 -9.49 -7.62
N ALA A 81 -12.85 -9.99 -8.46
CA ALA A 81 -13.76 -9.15 -9.23
C ALA A 81 -14.68 -8.29 -8.34
N LEU A 82 -14.99 -8.77 -7.13
CA LEU A 82 -15.76 -7.99 -6.17
C LEU A 82 -14.93 -6.87 -5.56
N ASP A 83 -13.65 -7.11 -5.27
CA ASP A 83 -12.70 -6.07 -4.83
C ASP A 83 -12.51 -5.01 -5.95
N GLU A 84 -12.35 -5.43 -7.20
CA GLU A 84 -12.25 -4.51 -8.35
C GLU A 84 -13.52 -3.66 -8.52
N ASN A 85 -14.69 -4.25 -8.31
CA ASN A 85 -15.94 -3.50 -8.32
C ASN A 85 -16.03 -2.51 -7.13
N LEU A 86 -15.49 -2.89 -5.97
CA LEU A 86 -15.34 -1.97 -4.84
C LEU A 86 -14.50 -0.74 -5.21
N MET A 87 -13.34 -0.96 -5.86
CA MET A 87 -12.48 0.13 -6.32
C MET A 87 -13.21 1.10 -7.25
N ARG A 88 -13.92 0.58 -8.26
CA ARG A 88 -14.68 1.43 -9.20
C ARG A 88 -15.78 2.21 -8.49
N ARG A 89 -16.49 1.58 -7.57
CA ARG A 89 -17.53 2.27 -6.77
C ARG A 89 -16.94 3.35 -5.88
N MET A 90 -15.80 3.09 -5.24
CA MET A 90 -15.10 4.10 -4.45
C MET A 90 -14.63 5.27 -5.29
N SER A 91 -14.06 5.00 -6.46
CA SER A 91 -13.67 6.04 -7.41
C SER A 91 -14.82 7.01 -7.71
N HIS A 92 -16.02 6.47 -7.93
CA HIS A 92 -17.22 7.30 -8.15
C HIS A 92 -17.74 7.99 -6.88
N ALA A 93 -17.51 7.42 -5.71
CA ALA A 93 -18.04 7.92 -4.44
C ALA A 93 -17.08 8.85 -3.71
N ILE A 94 -15.84 8.99 -4.19
CA ILE A 94 -14.77 9.75 -3.51
C ILE A 94 -15.11 11.23 -3.32
N GLU A 95 -15.95 11.79 -4.18
CA GLU A 95 -16.45 13.16 -4.08
C GLU A 95 -17.55 13.31 -3.02
N ASN A 96 -18.01 12.21 -2.44
CA ASN A 96 -19.11 12.18 -1.49
C ASN A 96 -18.64 11.61 -0.15
N GLU A 97 -18.23 12.50 0.76
CA GLU A 97 -17.65 12.16 2.07
C GLU A 97 -18.51 11.22 2.93
N GLU A 98 -19.84 11.27 2.78
CA GLU A 98 -20.75 10.40 3.54
C GLU A 98 -20.58 8.92 3.23
N PHE A 99 -20.21 8.59 1.99
CA PHE A 99 -19.97 7.22 1.57
C PHE A 99 -18.61 6.69 1.99
N MET A 100 -17.63 7.54 2.22
CA MET A 100 -16.26 7.15 2.49
C MET A 100 -16.13 6.35 3.79
N ALA A 101 -16.82 6.73 4.87
CA ALA A 101 -16.75 6.03 6.15
C ALA A 101 -17.17 4.54 6.04
N ASN A 102 -18.21 4.24 5.27
CA ASN A 102 -18.67 2.87 5.04
C ASN A 102 -17.64 2.04 4.26
N TYR A 103 -17.02 2.65 3.23
CA TYR A 103 -15.98 1.99 2.45
C TYR A 103 -14.74 1.72 3.29
N VAL A 104 -14.27 2.69 4.05
CA VAL A 104 -13.10 2.56 4.92
C VAL A 104 -13.32 1.45 5.95
N HIS A 105 -14.46 1.41 6.62
CA HIS A 105 -14.78 0.37 7.58
C HIS A 105 -14.75 -1.04 6.94
N PHE A 106 -15.35 -1.19 5.75
CA PHE A 106 -15.31 -2.46 5.02
C PHE A 106 -13.89 -2.85 4.61
N ILE A 107 -13.12 -1.90 4.08
CA ILE A 107 -11.72 -2.13 3.66
C ILE A 107 -10.88 -2.56 4.87
N GLU A 108 -11.06 -1.93 6.01
CA GLU A 108 -10.36 -2.30 7.24
C GLU A 108 -10.66 -3.75 7.63
N ALA A 109 -11.93 -4.13 7.69
CA ALA A 109 -12.34 -5.50 7.95
C ALA A 109 -11.75 -6.48 6.90
N ARG A 110 -11.76 -6.08 5.61
CA ARG A 110 -11.22 -6.85 4.50
C ARG A 110 -9.70 -7.03 4.60
N THR A 111 -8.94 -5.99 4.95
CA THR A 111 -7.47 -6.07 5.11
C THR A 111 -7.06 -6.96 6.27
N HIS A 112 -7.85 -7.02 7.33
CA HIS A 112 -7.62 -7.88 8.50
C HIS A 112 -8.19 -9.30 8.33
N SER A 113 -8.82 -9.61 7.20
CA SER A 113 -9.36 -10.94 6.94
C SER A 113 -8.26 -12.00 6.96
N LYS A 114 -8.59 -13.20 7.43
CA LYS A 114 -7.66 -14.35 7.53
C LYS A 114 -7.37 -15.02 6.19
N LEU A 115 -7.90 -14.50 5.10
CA LEU A 115 -7.68 -15.06 3.78
C LEU A 115 -6.21 -15.06 3.40
N ALA A 116 -5.79 -16.14 2.75
CA ALA A 116 -4.50 -16.18 2.10
C ALA A 116 -4.34 -15.01 1.12
N SER A 117 -3.16 -14.41 1.09
CA SER A 117 -2.85 -13.24 0.26
C SER A 117 -3.19 -13.41 -1.23
N GLY A 118 -3.25 -14.66 -1.73
CA GLY A 118 -3.62 -14.97 -3.11
C GLY A 118 -5.10 -14.72 -3.46
N TYR A 119 -5.97 -14.58 -2.48
CA TYR A 119 -7.42 -14.43 -2.68
C TYR A 119 -7.93 -13.02 -2.41
N LYS A 120 -7.16 -12.16 -1.78
CA LYS A 120 -7.55 -10.77 -1.54
C LYS A 120 -6.68 -9.78 -2.32
N ALA A 121 -7.25 -8.64 -2.64
CA ALA A 121 -6.53 -7.54 -3.25
C ALA A 121 -5.62 -6.87 -2.22
N THR A 122 -4.31 -6.87 -2.45
CA THR A 122 -3.32 -6.26 -1.55
C THR A 122 -3.38 -4.74 -1.55
N TRP A 123 -3.79 -4.14 -2.67
CA TRP A 123 -3.93 -2.70 -2.88
C TRP A 123 -5.07 -2.05 -2.09
N LEU A 124 -5.95 -2.82 -1.44
CA LEU A 124 -7.00 -2.28 -0.58
C LEU A 124 -6.45 -1.49 0.61
N ALA A 125 -5.30 -1.90 1.15
CA ALA A 125 -4.63 -1.17 2.21
C ALA A 125 -4.13 0.21 1.72
N ASP A 126 -3.69 0.29 0.46
CA ASP A 126 -3.26 1.55 -0.15
C ASP A 126 -4.43 2.52 -0.31
N ILE A 127 -5.60 2.03 -0.75
CA ILE A 127 -6.81 2.87 -0.79
C ILE A 127 -7.15 3.43 0.59
N LYS A 128 -7.13 2.58 1.62
CA LYS A 128 -7.39 3.01 3.00
C LYS A 128 -6.45 4.15 3.39
N THR A 129 -5.15 3.98 3.13
CA THR A 129 -4.14 5.01 3.43
C THR A 129 -4.45 6.33 2.74
N VAL A 130 -4.82 6.30 1.45
CA VAL A 130 -5.14 7.53 0.69
C VAL A 130 -6.38 8.23 1.24
N VAL A 131 -7.42 7.47 1.55
CA VAL A 131 -8.71 8.02 1.95
C VAL A 131 -8.71 8.52 3.40
N GLU A 132 -7.98 7.83 4.29
CA GLU A 132 -7.88 8.23 5.70
C GLU A 132 -6.80 9.30 5.96
N TYR A 133 -5.95 9.59 4.96
CA TYR A 133 -4.93 10.61 5.14
C TYR A 133 -5.57 11.99 5.33
N GLN A 134 -5.21 12.64 6.42
CA GLN A 134 -5.64 14.00 6.75
C GLN A 134 -4.44 14.84 7.18
N ASN A 135 -4.38 16.05 6.67
CA ASN A 135 -3.31 16.99 7.01
C ASN A 135 -3.53 17.69 8.37
N GLU A 136 -4.35 17.14 9.26
CA GLU A 136 -4.73 17.78 10.52
C GLU A 136 -3.54 18.25 11.36
N ASN A 137 -2.44 17.50 11.33
CA ASN A 137 -1.25 17.83 12.09
C ASN A 137 -0.24 18.69 11.35
N LEU A 138 -0.42 18.93 10.06
CA LEU A 138 0.54 19.69 9.25
C LEU A 138 0.64 21.17 9.69
N TYR A 139 -0.46 21.78 10.10
CA TYR A 139 -0.45 23.17 10.57
C TYR A 139 0.34 23.35 11.89
N LEU A 140 0.48 22.29 12.71
CA LEU A 140 1.26 22.31 13.95
C LEU A 140 2.77 22.24 13.70
N VAL A 141 3.17 21.83 12.51
CA VAL A 141 4.59 21.74 12.12
C VAL A 141 5.18 23.15 12.02
N SER A 142 6.15 23.47 12.86
CA SER A 142 6.71 24.83 12.99
C SER A 142 8.21 24.95 12.64
N SER A 143 8.87 23.83 12.30
CA SER A 143 10.28 23.81 11.94
C SER A 143 10.56 22.83 10.81
N LEU A 144 11.71 22.96 10.16
CA LEU A 144 12.15 22.03 9.10
C LEU A 144 12.34 20.61 9.63
N ASP A 145 12.88 20.45 10.85
CA ASP A 145 13.05 19.12 11.46
C ASP A 145 11.69 18.46 11.72
N ALA A 146 10.75 19.20 12.32
CA ALA A 146 9.38 18.70 12.50
C ALA A 146 8.69 18.38 11.15
N PHE A 147 8.98 19.14 10.10
CA PHE A 147 8.48 18.85 8.76
C PHE A 147 9.06 17.56 8.19
N ALA A 148 10.37 17.34 8.36
CA ALA A 148 11.01 16.10 7.91
C ALA A 148 10.46 14.85 8.62
N GLU A 149 10.19 14.96 9.93
CA GLU A 149 9.53 13.89 10.70
C GLU A 149 8.09 13.66 10.22
N TYR A 150 7.32 14.74 10.04
CA TYR A 150 5.96 14.65 9.50
C TYR A 150 5.94 14.00 8.11
N TYR A 151 6.83 14.42 7.22
CA TYR A 151 6.95 13.84 5.89
C TYR A 151 7.21 12.33 5.96
N ARG A 152 8.19 11.92 6.75
CA ARG A 152 8.56 10.51 6.91
C ARG A 152 7.42 9.68 7.46
N ASP A 153 6.76 10.16 8.52
CA ASP A 153 5.83 9.36 9.31
C ASP A 153 4.39 9.38 8.74
N HIS A 154 4.03 10.40 7.97
CA HIS A 154 2.67 10.60 7.46
C HIS A 154 2.60 10.67 5.93
N PHE A 155 3.38 11.53 5.29
CA PHE A 155 3.24 11.75 3.84
C PHE A 155 3.92 10.67 3.00
N ALA A 156 5.07 10.16 3.39
CA ALA A 156 5.75 9.10 2.64
C ALA A 156 4.93 7.79 2.54
N PRO A 157 4.17 7.36 3.56
CA PRO A 157 3.19 6.28 3.42
C PRO A 157 2.09 6.57 2.38
N LEU A 158 1.55 7.79 2.35
CA LEU A 158 0.58 8.23 1.34
C LEU A 158 1.17 8.15 -0.08
N ASP A 159 2.37 8.69 -0.26
CA ASP A 159 3.12 8.69 -1.50
C ASP A 159 3.40 7.25 -2.00
N THR A 160 3.71 6.34 -1.09
CA THR A 160 3.85 4.91 -1.37
C THR A 160 2.54 4.30 -1.85
N ALA A 161 1.45 4.55 -1.12
CA ALA A 161 0.13 4.00 -1.44
C ALA A 161 -0.34 4.45 -2.83
N ILE A 162 -0.22 5.72 -3.16
CA ILE A 162 -0.56 6.25 -4.49
C ILE A 162 0.24 5.56 -5.59
N ARG A 163 1.56 5.35 -5.41
CA ARG A 163 2.37 4.65 -6.42
C ARG A 163 1.97 3.20 -6.61
N HIS A 164 1.63 2.50 -5.54
CA HIS A 164 1.14 1.12 -5.64
C HIS A 164 -0.20 1.05 -6.39
N LEU A 165 -1.10 2.00 -6.12
CA LEU A 165 -2.36 2.10 -6.87
C LEU A 165 -2.10 2.37 -8.36
N TYR A 166 -1.20 3.29 -8.70
CA TYR A 166 -0.80 3.52 -10.09
C TYR A 166 -0.20 2.28 -10.74
N ALA A 167 0.69 1.56 -10.06
CA ALA A 167 1.29 0.35 -10.60
C ALA A 167 0.25 -0.75 -10.86
N THR A 168 -0.78 -0.83 -10.02
CA THR A 168 -1.82 -1.87 -10.11
C THR A 168 -2.88 -1.53 -11.15
N TRP A 169 -3.27 -0.25 -11.27
CA TRP A 169 -4.40 0.23 -12.07
C TRP A 169 -3.97 1.10 -13.26
N LEU A 170 -2.72 0.99 -13.71
CA LEU A 170 -2.11 1.83 -14.75
C LEU A 170 -2.96 2.00 -16.01
N HIS A 171 -3.74 0.98 -16.38
CA HIS A 171 -4.56 0.99 -17.60
C HIS A 171 -6.01 1.44 -17.35
N GLU A 172 -6.36 1.83 -16.14
CA GLU A 172 -7.70 2.29 -15.76
C GLU A 172 -7.65 3.72 -15.19
N GLU A 173 -7.21 4.69 -15.99
CA GLU A 173 -7.01 6.08 -15.58
C GLU A 173 -8.27 6.73 -14.98
N GLU A 174 -9.45 6.41 -15.49
CA GLU A 174 -10.71 6.95 -14.96
C GLU A 174 -10.96 6.51 -13.52
N VAL A 175 -10.54 5.29 -13.16
CA VAL A 175 -10.67 4.76 -11.82
C VAL A 175 -9.66 5.43 -10.87
N LEU A 176 -8.47 5.78 -11.36
CA LEU A 176 -7.43 6.42 -10.55
C LEU A 176 -7.62 7.92 -10.37
N ARG A 177 -8.25 8.61 -11.32
CA ARG A 177 -8.36 10.08 -11.33
C ARG A 177 -8.88 10.70 -10.01
N PRO A 178 -9.94 10.19 -9.35
CA PRO A 178 -10.39 10.74 -8.07
C PRO A 178 -9.36 10.60 -6.95
N PHE A 179 -8.64 9.49 -6.89
CA PHE A 179 -7.55 9.28 -5.90
C PHE A 179 -6.38 10.21 -6.16
N GLN A 180 -6.05 10.44 -7.44
CA GLN A 180 -5.05 11.42 -7.82
C GLN A 180 -5.43 12.82 -7.37
N PHE A 181 -6.68 13.21 -7.57
CA PHE A 181 -7.16 14.53 -7.15
C PHE A 181 -7.03 14.73 -5.63
N LEU A 182 -7.41 13.72 -4.83
CA LEU A 182 -7.18 13.76 -3.38
C LEU A 182 -5.70 13.93 -3.04
N TYR A 183 -4.83 13.16 -3.68
CA TYR A 183 -3.39 13.23 -3.44
C TYR A 183 -2.81 14.60 -3.80
N GLU A 184 -3.17 15.17 -4.96
CA GLU A 184 -2.69 16.49 -5.40
C GLU A 184 -3.09 17.61 -4.45
N GLN A 185 -4.28 17.52 -3.83
CA GLN A 185 -4.67 18.47 -2.80
C GLN A 185 -3.76 18.38 -1.57
N GLN A 186 -3.49 17.17 -1.09
CA GLN A 186 -2.63 16.93 0.06
C GLN A 186 -1.18 17.33 -0.23
N GLU A 187 -0.66 17.04 -1.44
CA GLU A 187 0.66 17.44 -1.88
C GLU A 187 0.80 18.96 -1.94
N LYS A 188 -0.21 19.67 -2.44
CA LYS A 188 -0.23 21.14 -2.46
C LYS A 188 -0.12 21.73 -1.05
N GLU A 189 -0.91 21.25 -0.11
CA GLU A 189 -0.83 21.73 1.28
C GLU A 189 0.54 21.47 1.91
N LEU A 190 1.12 20.29 1.62
CA LEU A 190 2.47 19.96 2.06
C LEU A 190 3.51 20.91 1.48
N LEU A 191 3.45 21.20 0.18
CA LEU A 191 4.36 22.12 -0.50
C LEU A 191 4.20 23.55 0.01
N ASP A 192 2.99 24.03 0.22
CA ASP A 192 2.73 25.36 0.79
C ASP A 192 3.38 25.48 2.18
N LYS A 193 3.28 24.43 2.99
CA LYS A 193 3.94 24.37 4.30
C LYS A 193 5.47 24.35 4.20
N TRP A 194 6.01 23.54 3.28
CA TRP A 194 7.45 23.49 3.00
C TRP A 194 7.98 24.88 2.66
N PHE A 195 7.37 25.56 1.70
CA PHE A 195 7.80 26.89 1.28
C PHE A 195 7.72 27.94 2.41
N ALA A 196 6.75 27.82 3.29
CA ALA A 196 6.65 28.71 4.47
C ALA A 196 7.81 28.52 5.46
N LEU A 197 8.40 27.31 5.52
CA LEU A 197 9.48 26.97 6.44
C LEU A 197 10.89 27.14 5.86
N THR A 198 11.03 27.32 4.53
CA THR A 198 12.35 27.32 3.87
C THR A 198 13.11 28.66 3.94
N ALA A 199 12.54 29.70 4.55
CA ALA A 199 13.25 31.00 4.69
C ALA A 199 14.63 30.87 5.37
N ASP A 200 14.75 29.97 6.33
CA ASP A 200 15.97 29.72 7.11
C ASP A 200 16.61 28.35 6.76
N TYR A 201 16.36 27.84 5.54
CA TYR A 201 16.87 26.56 5.12
C TYR A 201 18.40 26.50 5.15
N GLN A 202 18.94 25.56 5.91
CA GLN A 202 20.37 25.28 5.99
C GLN A 202 20.64 23.83 5.61
N PRO A 203 21.43 23.55 4.57
CA PRO A 203 21.77 22.19 4.21
C PRO A 203 22.69 21.56 5.26
N THR A 204 22.37 20.34 5.68
CA THR A 204 23.16 19.56 6.65
C THR A 204 23.89 18.37 6.01
N GLN A 205 23.77 18.21 4.71
CA GLN A 205 24.38 17.12 3.93
C GLN A 205 25.92 17.23 3.85
N ARG A 206 26.47 18.43 4.09
CA ARG A 206 27.89 18.71 3.86
C ARG A 206 28.80 17.85 4.74
N ASN A 207 29.84 17.28 4.15
CA ASN A 207 30.86 16.43 4.80
C ASN A 207 30.37 15.06 5.34
N LEU A 208 29.12 14.65 5.15
CA LEU A 208 28.62 13.41 5.73
C LEU A 208 29.47 12.17 5.42
N LEU A 209 29.87 12.00 4.14
CA LEU A 209 30.74 10.87 3.78
C LEU A 209 32.16 11.06 4.29
N ARG A 210 32.71 12.28 4.23
CA ARG A 210 34.03 12.58 4.73
C ARG A 210 34.16 12.26 6.23
N GLU A 211 33.17 12.63 7.01
CA GLU A 211 33.11 12.31 8.45
C GLU A 211 33.05 10.81 8.71
N LYS A 212 32.25 10.07 7.94
CA LYS A 212 32.16 8.61 8.06
C LYS A 212 33.49 7.92 7.72
N PHE A 213 34.24 8.43 6.73
CA PHE A 213 35.52 7.86 6.35
C PHE A 213 36.68 8.23 7.31
N SER A 214 36.53 9.25 8.15
CA SER A 214 37.57 9.64 9.12
C SER A 214 37.67 8.75 10.35
N GLY A 215 36.76 7.78 10.52
CA GLY A 215 36.76 6.83 11.62
C GLY A 215 37.78 5.68 11.45
N ASN A 216 38.23 5.09 12.58
CA ASN A 216 39.24 4.02 12.63
C ASN A 216 38.69 2.60 12.37
N GLY A 217 37.58 2.44 11.68
CA GLY A 217 36.91 1.16 11.42
C GLY A 217 36.90 0.75 9.95
N ARG A 218 36.63 -0.56 9.70
CA ARG A 218 36.26 -1.00 8.34
C ARG A 218 34.82 -0.57 8.07
N ILE A 219 34.64 0.33 7.13
CA ILE A 219 33.34 0.88 6.74
C ILE A 219 33.15 0.62 5.25
N ALA A 220 31.98 0.09 4.89
CA ALA A 220 31.48 0.07 3.52
C ALA A 220 30.30 1.04 3.42
N ILE A 221 30.34 1.97 2.48
CA ILE A 221 29.29 2.93 2.24
C ILE A 221 28.67 2.62 0.89
N LEU A 222 27.35 2.34 0.89
CA LEU A 222 26.58 2.19 -0.31
C LEU A 222 25.83 3.51 -0.57
N VAL A 223 26.18 4.18 -1.66
CA VAL A 223 25.50 5.40 -2.10
C VAL A 223 24.52 5.03 -3.19
N CYS A 224 23.24 5.27 -2.94
CA CYS A 224 22.15 5.04 -3.90
C CYS A 224 21.62 6.39 -4.36
N ASP A 225 21.94 6.78 -5.60
CA ASP A 225 21.40 7.98 -6.19
C ASP A 225 19.95 7.80 -6.62
N GLY A 226 19.11 8.82 -6.41
CA GLY A 226 17.69 8.77 -6.74
C GLY A 226 16.84 7.83 -5.85
N LEU A 227 17.41 7.31 -4.77
CA LEU A 227 16.65 6.47 -3.83
C LEU A 227 15.67 7.36 -3.05
N ARG A 228 14.40 7.02 -3.14
CA ARG A 228 13.33 7.75 -2.45
C ARG A 228 13.28 7.36 -0.97
N LEU A 229 12.77 8.26 -0.12
CA LEU A 229 12.72 8.04 1.33
C LEU A 229 11.93 6.79 1.71
N GLU A 230 10.77 6.59 1.12
CA GLU A 230 9.92 5.42 1.39
C GLU A 230 10.59 4.09 0.99
N MET A 231 11.41 4.10 -0.06
CA MET A 231 12.20 2.92 -0.44
C MET A 231 13.34 2.68 0.56
N ALA A 232 14.00 3.74 1.01
CA ALA A 232 15.03 3.66 2.03
C ALA A 232 14.46 3.13 3.35
N GLU A 233 13.29 3.59 3.77
CA GLU A 233 12.58 3.09 4.95
C GLU A 233 12.25 1.60 4.82
N SER A 234 11.73 1.17 3.67
CA SER A 234 11.44 -0.24 3.40
C SER A 234 12.71 -1.11 3.48
N ILE A 235 13.81 -0.66 2.88
CA ILE A 235 15.11 -1.36 2.97
C ILE A 235 15.57 -1.43 4.42
N TYR A 236 15.45 -0.34 5.17
CA TYR A 236 15.85 -0.28 6.56
C TYR A 236 15.06 -1.25 7.45
N GLN A 237 13.75 -1.33 7.29
CA GLN A 237 12.87 -2.26 8.01
C GLN A 237 13.24 -3.73 7.75
N HIS A 238 13.65 -4.07 6.52
CA HIS A 238 14.04 -5.43 6.14
C HIS A 238 15.49 -5.79 6.48
N ALA A 239 16.35 -4.80 6.69
CA ALA A 239 17.78 -5.00 6.91
C ALA A 239 18.15 -5.54 8.30
N ASN A 240 17.20 -5.84 9.19
CA ASN A 240 17.43 -6.34 10.55
C ASN A 240 18.48 -5.52 11.34
N SER A 241 18.57 -4.23 11.07
CA SER A 241 19.57 -3.32 11.58
C SER A 241 19.16 -2.74 12.93
N LYS A 242 20.08 -2.78 13.92
CA LYS A 242 19.89 -2.11 15.21
C LYS A 242 20.19 -0.59 15.14
N LYS A 243 20.49 -0.06 13.97
CA LYS A 243 20.89 1.35 13.82
C LYS A 243 19.69 2.24 13.52
N LYS A 244 19.79 3.46 14.01
CA LYS A 244 18.80 4.51 13.81
C LYS A 244 18.85 4.98 12.36
N ASN A 245 17.71 5.12 11.73
CA ASN A 245 17.54 5.83 10.48
C ASN A 245 17.70 7.34 10.75
N ASP A 246 18.43 8.05 9.89
CA ASP A 246 18.72 9.45 10.04
C ASP A 246 18.57 10.17 8.70
N TYR A 247 18.36 11.46 8.70
CA TYR A 247 18.18 12.28 7.51
C TYR A 247 19.10 13.50 7.53
N ALA A 248 19.33 14.06 6.37
CA ALA A 248 20.05 15.33 6.21
C ALA A 248 19.35 16.20 5.16
N PHE A 249 19.35 17.50 5.38
CA PHE A 249 18.86 18.46 4.39
C PHE A 249 19.86 18.60 3.25
N ALA A 250 19.38 18.40 2.03
CA ALA A 250 20.20 18.41 0.83
C ALA A 250 20.68 19.81 0.46
N MET A 251 21.77 19.87 -0.29
CA MET A 251 22.16 21.10 -0.97
C MET A 251 21.11 21.49 -2.02
N LEU A 252 20.84 22.79 -2.15
CA LEU A 252 19.93 23.31 -3.17
C LEU A 252 20.72 23.99 -4.31
N PRO A 253 20.35 23.80 -5.57
CA PRO A 253 19.34 22.86 -6.05
C PRO A 253 19.78 21.39 -5.81
N SER A 254 18.83 20.52 -5.50
CA SER A 254 19.06 19.10 -5.14
C SER A 254 19.38 18.23 -6.36
N VAL A 255 20.33 18.66 -7.18
CA VAL A 255 20.85 17.89 -8.32
C VAL A 255 22.03 17.02 -7.89
N THR A 256 22.22 15.88 -8.55
CA THR A 256 23.26 14.90 -8.22
C THR A 256 24.65 15.52 -8.07
N GLU A 257 25.02 16.41 -8.97
CA GLU A 257 26.34 17.06 -8.96
C GLU A 257 26.58 17.86 -7.67
N ASN A 258 25.61 18.63 -7.22
CA ASN A 258 25.70 19.42 -5.99
C ASN A 258 25.66 18.52 -4.75
N GLY A 259 24.73 17.57 -4.71
CA GLY A 259 24.58 16.65 -3.60
C GLY A 259 25.82 15.80 -3.36
N MET A 260 26.37 15.19 -4.41
CA MET A 260 27.60 14.39 -4.32
C MET A 260 28.81 15.21 -3.90
N SER A 261 28.95 16.42 -4.43
CA SER A 261 30.05 17.32 -4.02
C SER A 261 29.95 17.68 -2.54
N ALA A 262 28.77 18.02 -2.06
CA ALA A 262 28.52 18.36 -0.67
C ALA A 262 28.83 17.21 0.29
N LEU A 263 28.47 15.96 -0.05
CA LEU A 263 28.77 14.78 0.77
C LEU A 263 30.26 14.61 1.09
N PHE A 264 31.14 15.06 0.16
CA PHE A 264 32.60 15.07 0.34
C PHE A 264 33.16 16.41 0.83
N GLY A 265 32.32 17.42 1.02
CA GLY A 265 32.73 18.76 1.46
C GLY A 265 33.32 19.63 0.36
N CYS A 266 33.06 19.30 -0.90
CA CYS A 266 33.51 20.09 -2.06
C CYS A 266 32.46 21.16 -2.38
N ASP A 267 32.91 22.30 -2.95
CA ASP A 267 32.05 23.43 -3.32
C ASP A 267 31.50 23.32 -4.77
N GLY A 268 31.84 22.27 -5.49
CA GLY A 268 31.35 21.99 -6.84
C GLY A 268 32.12 20.87 -7.53
N VAL A 269 31.67 20.49 -8.72
CA VAL A 269 32.31 19.50 -9.58
C VAL A 269 32.88 20.20 -10.81
N GLU A 270 34.20 20.16 -11.00
CA GLU A 270 34.80 20.53 -12.28
C GLU A 270 34.56 19.41 -13.30
N LYS A 271 33.86 19.71 -14.39
CA LYS A 271 33.76 18.82 -15.54
C LYS A 271 35.13 18.81 -16.25
N LYS A 272 35.98 17.84 -15.95
CA LYS A 272 37.12 17.56 -16.83
C LYS A 272 36.59 16.98 -18.13
N GLU A 273 36.83 17.65 -19.26
CA GLU A 273 36.57 17.09 -20.58
C GLU A 273 37.22 15.70 -20.66
N LYS A 274 36.41 14.69 -21.01
CA LYS A 274 36.94 13.35 -21.27
C LYS A 274 37.93 13.44 -22.42
N LYS A 275 39.22 13.40 -22.12
CA LYS A 275 40.21 13.13 -23.15
C LYS A 275 39.87 11.73 -23.70
N ARG A 276 39.39 11.68 -24.94
CA ARG A 276 39.31 10.43 -25.70
C ARG A 276 40.73 9.99 -25.95
N TYR A 277 41.13 8.86 -25.36
CA TYR A 277 42.30 8.11 -25.75
C TYR A 277 41.89 7.18 -26.88
#